data_2c4cc0d8f102c565dcd87ff8f6734034
#
_entry.id   2c4cc0d8f102c565dcd87ff8f6734034
#
_cell.length_a   1.000
_cell.length_b   1.000
_cell.length_c   1.000
_cell.angle_alpha   90.00
_cell.angle_beta   90.00
_cell.angle_gamma   90.00
#
_symmetry.space_group_name_H-M   'P 1'
#
loop_
_entity.id
_entity.type
_entity.pdbx_description
1 polymer ?
#
loop_
_entity_poly.entity_id
_entity_poly.type
_entity_poly.pdbx_seq_one_letter_code
_entity_poly.pdbx_strand_id
1 'polypeptide(L)'
;MKYLNKILAALTISAGFLAVSCEDQPDAFVPAEGVPSVDFIRYADRDIVITQAFMQEAVCLVGNNLRSINQLWFNDQEAVLNTSYITDNTLVVSVPKTKATVRTDKIYMITAAKDTVTYDFVVLAPAPVVKAMSNEFAKEGEEVTITGQYFISPITIEFQGAVIEEADMKLSETAVTFKIPAGTQPGVVKVTTASGTTKAPFQYRDPRGLITNFDGGTDIVPQGWNFKGEYKSENGVDGNYVELKSANVLDASGAWNEDYKIDFWCGNWNGDPMSVTSGPGTPICYVVDFTDFKNMALKFEICIPKSNPWSSGAMQLIFTNSKNAANDSWQNNTFVHSSASDPAGLDLCRGLWRPWEATGEFHTDDKWITVTVPFSEFIYNSDGTPGLVPLEKPEDFASFVIWAWSGGVDGKECNPIFRIDNIRAVPVK
;
A
#
# COMPACT_ATOMS: atom_id res chain seq x y z
N MET A 1 -55.14 -47.94 -13.80
CA MET A 1 -55.47 -46.81 -14.69
C MET A 1 -55.77 -45.48 -13.96
N LYS A 2 -56.48 -45.47 -12.81
CA LYS A 2 -56.80 -44.19 -12.12
C LYS A 2 -55.60 -43.42 -11.54
N TYR A 3 -54.49 -44.09 -11.28
CA TYR A 3 -53.25 -43.40 -10.75
C TYR A 3 -52.34 -42.86 -11.87
N LEU A 4 -52.39 -43.50 -13.03
CA LEU A 4 -51.57 -43.06 -14.16
C LEU A 4 -52.05 -41.73 -14.73
N ASN A 5 -53.36 -41.48 -14.75
CA ASN A 5 -53.93 -40.21 -15.22
C ASN A 5 -53.73 -39.04 -14.21
N LYS A 6 -53.55 -39.32 -12.92
CA LYS A 6 -53.19 -38.29 -11.92
C LYS A 6 -51.73 -37.89 -11.99
N ILE A 7 -50.84 -38.85 -12.35
CA ILE A 7 -49.39 -38.56 -12.55
C ILE A 7 -49.20 -37.80 -13.85
N LEU A 8 -49.95 -38.11 -14.91
CA LEU A 8 -49.86 -37.37 -16.18
C LEU A 8 -50.42 -35.95 -16.02
N ALA A 9 -51.52 -35.73 -15.25
CA ALA A 9 -52.03 -34.38 -14.97
C ALA A 9 -51.09 -33.54 -14.08
N ALA A 10 -50.41 -34.19 -13.12
CA ALA A 10 -49.40 -33.48 -12.31
C ALA A 10 -48.13 -33.13 -13.11
N LEU A 11 -47.72 -33.95 -14.04
CA LEU A 11 -46.58 -33.66 -14.93
C LEU A 11 -46.89 -32.57 -15.96
N THR A 12 -48.14 -32.50 -16.46
CA THR A 12 -48.53 -31.41 -17.37
C THR A 12 -48.71 -30.09 -16.67
N ILE A 13 -49.10 -30.06 -15.39
CA ILE A 13 -49.17 -28.82 -14.60
C ILE A 13 -47.78 -28.35 -14.18
N SER A 14 -46.86 -29.24 -13.85
CA SER A 14 -45.45 -28.86 -13.56
C SER A 14 -44.66 -28.41 -14.80
N ALA A 15 -44.96 -28.98 -15.99
CA ALA A 15 -44.35 -28.51 -17.24
C ALA A 15 -44.89 -27.13 -17.68
N GLY A 16 -46.16 -26.78 -17.31
CA GLY A 16 -46.74 -25.46 -17.57
C GLY A 16 -46.18 -24.35 -16.68
N PHE A 17 -45.69 -24.66 -15.47
CA PHE A 17 -45.06 -23.69 -14.58
C PHE A 17 -43.58 -23.46 -14.89
N LEU A 18 -42.91 -24.33 -15.64
CA LEU A 18 -41.53 -24.14 -16.09
C LEU A 18 -41.42 -23.31 -17.38
N ALA A 19 -42.53 -22.98 -18.04
CA ALA A 19 -42.55 -22.19 -19.25
C ALA A 19 -42.90 -20.69 -19.01
N VAL A 20 -43.08 -20.28 -17.76
CA VAL A 20 -43.19 -18.86 -17.38
C VAL A 20 -41.95 -18.51 -16.50
N SER A 21 -40.77 -18.86 -16.98
CA SER A 21 -39.59 -18.11 -16.67
C SER A 21 -39.74 -16.82 -17.47
N CYS A 22 -40.12 -15.73 -16.81
CA CYS A 22 -39.91 -14.42 -17.37
C CYS A 22 -38.42 -14.32 -17.69
N GLU A 23 -38.07 -14.50 -18.93
CA GLU A 23 -36.83 -13.93 -19.47
C GLU A 23 -37.01 -12.40 -19.54
N ASP A 24 -36.97 -11.75 -18.39
CA ASP A 24 -36.57 -10.37 -18.31
C ASP A 24 -35.06 -10.30 -18.54
N GLN A 25 -34.65 -10.76 -19.70
CA GLN A 25 -33.37 -10.32 -20.21
C GLN A 25 -33.56 -8.82 -20.52
N PRO A 26 -32.71 -7.95 -19.97
CA PRO A 26 -32.75 -6.55 -20.35
C PRO A 26 -32.67 -6.48 -21.88
N ASP A 27 -33.59 -5.72 -22.48
CA ASP A 27 -33.66 -5.55 -23.94
C ASP A 27 -32.26 -5.29 -24.47
N ALA A 28 -31.85 -6.04 -25.46
CA ALA A 28 -30.54 -5.84 -26.09
C ALA A 28 -30.41 -4.37 -26.52
N PHE A 29 -29.30 -3.73 -26.18
CA PHE A 29 -29.05 -2.34 -26.56
C PHE A 29 -29.16 -2.19 -28.08
N VAL A 30 -30.11 -1.42 -28.52
CA VAL A 30 -30.29 -1.07 -29.93
C VAL A 30 -29.92 0.40 -30.11
N PRO A 31 -28.87 0.71 -30.88
CA PRO A 31 -28.52 2.09 -31.18
C PRO A 31 -29.70 2.82 -31.81
N ALA A 32 -29.96 4.06 -31.43
CA ALA A 32 -30.96 4.92 -32.09
C ALA A 32 -30.31 5.62 -33.29
N GLU A 33 -31.15 5.99 -34.25
CA GLU A 33 -30.74 6.89 -35.32
C GLU A 33 -31.07 8.35 -34.92
N GLY A 34 -30.30 9.30 -35.42
CA GLY A 34 -30.52 10.72 -35.19
C GLY A 34 -29.36 11.40 -34.45
N VAL A 35 -29.47 12.68 -34.28
CA VAL A 35 -28.45 13.53 -33.65
C VAL A 35 -28.76 13.64 -32.17
N PRO A 36 -27.82 13.32 -31.27
CA PRO A 36 -28.05 13.46 -29.84
C PRO A 36 -28.11 14.92 -29.40
N SER A 37 -28.85 15.20 -28.35
CA SER A 37 -28.81 16.50 -27.66
C SER A 37 -28.71 16.29 -26.16
N VAL A 38 -27.94 17.16 -25.48
CA VAL A 38 -27.83 17.19 -24.01
C VAL A 38 -28.47 18.47 -23.50
N ASP A 39 -29.44 18.30 -22.62
CA ASP A 39 -30.14 19.42 -21.98
C ASP A 39 -29.32 19.90 -20.76
N PHE A 40 -28.84 18.94 -19.95
CA PHE A 40 -27.96 19.21 -18.83
C PHE A 40 -27.19 17.96 -18.44
N ILE A 41 -26.15 18.15 -17.60
CA ILE A 41 -25.37 17.08 -16.96
C ILE A 41 -25.53 17.22 -15.48
N ARG A 42 -25.66 16.08 -14.77
CA ARG A 42 -25.70 15.99 -13.31
C ARG A 42 -24.76 14.91 -12.78
N TYR A 43 -24.52 14.87 -11.49
CA TYR A 43 -23.87 13.72 -10.89
C TYR A 43 -24.71 12.44 -11.08
N ALA A 44 -24.06 11.29 -11.20
CA ALA A 44 -24.76 10.03 -11.39
C ALA A 44 -25.52 9.57 -10.12
N ASP A 45 -25.00 9.91 -8.94
CA ASP A 45 -25.48 9.47 -7.62
C ASP A 45 -26.42 10.49 -6.92
N ARG A 46 -26.57 11.71 -7.49
CA ARG A 46 -27.38 12.79 -6.88
C ARG A 46 -27.93 13.74 -7.95
N ASP A 47 -29.07 14.34 -7.64
CA ASP A 47 -29.77 15.24 -8.54
C ASP A 47 -29.24 16.69 -8.42
N ILE A 48 -27.97 16.90 -8.81
CA ILE A 48 -27.32 18.21 -8.83
C ILE A 48 -26.75 18.41 -10.22
N VAL A 49 -27.25 19.43 -10.91
CA VAL A 49 -26.77 19.85 -12.22
C VAL A 49 -25.38 20.46 -12.12
N ILE A 50 -24.49 20.05 -13.02
CA ILE A 50 -23.10 20.45 -13.04
C ILE A 50 -22.65 20.85 -14.45
N THR A 51 -21.64 21.72 -14.51
CA THR A 51 -20.94 22.13 -15.74
C THR A 51 -19.46 21.68 -15.71
N GLN A 52 -19.06 21.00 -14.65
CA GLN A 52 -17.71 20.48 -14.45
C GLN A 52 -17.72 19.27 -13.51
N ALA A 53 -16.76 18.36 -13.68
CA ALA A 53 -16.54 17.24 -12.78
C ALA A 53 -15.05 16.87 -12.73
N PHE A 54 -14.65 16.19 -11.65
CA PHE A 54 -13.31 15.66 -11.55
C PHE A 54 -13.13 14.42 -12.44
N MET A 55 -11.90 14.18 -12.85
CA MET A 55 -11.48 12.91 -13.48
C MET A 55 -11.95 11.74 -12.61
N GLN A 56 -12.40 10.66 -13.25
CA GLN A 56 -12.98 9.44 -12.67
C GLN A 56 -14.36 9.61 -12.00
N GLU A 57 -14.90 10.79 -11.92
CA GLU A 57 -16.25 11.01 -11.40
C GLU A 57 -17.31 10.49 -12.38
N ALA A 58 -18.36 9.85 -11.87
CA ALA A 58 -19.48 9.39 -12.69
C ALA A 58 -20.50 10.54 -12.90
N VAL A 59 -20.82 10.81 -14.14
CA VAL A 59 -21.77 11.83 -14.54
C VAL A 59 -22.91 11.22 -15.36
N CYS A 60 -24.09 11.85 -15.32
CA CYS A 60 -25.26 11.49 -16.08
C CYS A 60 -25.61 12.62 -17.04
N LEU A 61 -25.46 12.37 -18.33
CA LEU A 61 -25.99 13.22 -19.38
C LEU A 61 -27.51 13.00 -19.48
N VAL A 62 -28.28 14.07 -19.51
CA VAL A 62 -29.73 14.05 -19.67
C VAL A 62 -30.10 14.83 -20.94
N GLY A 63 -30.89 14.21 -21.80
CA GLY A 63 -31.21 14.83 -23.11
C GLY A 63 -32.08 13.92 -23.99
N ASN A 64 -31.84 13.93 -25.28
CA ASN A 64 -32.61 13.14 -26.25
C ASN A 64 -31.67 12.44 -27.23
N ASN A 65 -32.11 11.30 -27.78
CA ASN A 65 -31.38 10.47 -28.74
C ASN A 65 -29.99 10.04 -28.25
N LEU A 66 -29.78 9.87 -26.93
CA LEU A 66 -28.47 9.53 -26.38
C LEU A 66 -28.04 8.11 -26.76
N ARG A 67 -28.96 7.23 -27.17
CA ARG A 67 -28.65 5.88 -27.71
C ARG A 67 -27.97 5.94 -29.08
N SER A 68 -27.96 7.09 -29.75
CA SER A 68 -27.23 7.28 -31.03
C SER A 68 -25.73 7.52 -30.84
N ILE A 69 -25.26 7.76 -29.58
CA ILE A 69 -23.89 8.04 -29.29
C ILE A 69 -23.08 6.72 -29.35
N ASN A 70 -22.12 6.68 -30.26
CA ASN A 70 -21.20 5.58 -30.46
C ASN A 70 -19.85 5.78 -29.74
N GLN A 71 -19.38 7.03 -29.68
CA GLN A 71 -18.20 7.45 -28.93
C GLN A 71 -18.50 8.75 -28.18
N LEU A 72 -17.93 8.84 -27.00
CA LEU A 72 -18.02 10.03 -26.16
C LEU A 72 -16.63 10.42 -25.68
N TRP A 73 -16.26 11.66 -25.89
CA TRP A 73 -14.94 12.18 -25.55
C TRP A 73 -15.08 13.38 -24.62
N PHE A 74 -14.26 13.42 -23.60
CA PHE A 74 -14.05 14.60 -22.77
C PHE A 74 -12.73 15.24 -23.19
N ASN A 75 -12.77 16.41 -23.80
CA ASN A 75 -11.63 17.00 -24.49
C ASN A 75 -11.11 16.02 -25.59
N ASP A 76 -9.88 15.54 -25.46
CA ASP A 76 -9.23 14.55 -26.34
C ASP A 76 -9.13 13.15 -25.73
N GLN A 77 -9.88 12.87 -24.65
CA GLN A 77 -9.88 11.58 -23.98
C GLN A 77 -11.21 10.85 -24.16
N GLU A 78 -11.16 9.64 -24.72
CA GLU A 78 -12.34 8.81 -24.94
C GLU A 78 -12.83 8.19 -23.63
N ALA A 79 -14.13 8.30 -23.37
CA ALA A 79 -14.78 7.65 -22.25
C ALA A 79 -15.26 6.25 -22.62
N VAL A 80 -15.19 5.32 -21.68
CA VAL A 80 -15.69 3.96 -21.88
C VAL A 80 -17.20 3.96 -21.70
N LEU A 81 -17.93 3.67 -22.77
CA LEU A 81 -19.38 3.54 -22.75
C LEU A 81 -19.79 2.13 -22.33
N ASN A 82 -20.73 2.05 -21.36
CA ASN A 82 -21.40 0.81 -21.01
C ASN A 82 -22.86 0.92 -21.46
N THR A 83 -23.25 0.10 -22.43
CA THR A 83 -24.58 0.13 -23.05
C THR A 83 -25.72 -0.12 -22.06
N SER A 84 -25.46 -0.80 -20.93
CA SER A 84 -26.45 -1.00 -19.86
C SER A 84 -26.83 0.29 -19.12
N TYR A 85 -26.04 1.34 -19.27
CA TYR A 85 -26.28 2.65 -18.65
C TYR A 85 -26.66 3.74 -19.68
N ILE A 86 -27.08 3.32 -20.86
CA ILE A 86 -27.51 4.22 -21.95
C ILE A 86 -28.96 3.97 -22.25
N THR A 87 -29.78 4.98 -22.05
CA THR A 87 -31.16 5.06 -22.53
C THR A 87 -31.28 6.16 -23.58
N ASP A 88 -32.45 6.36 -24.14
CA ASP A 88 -32.66 7.45 -25.11
C ASP A 88 -32.51 8.83 -24.44
N ASN A 89 -32.84 8.93 -23.15
CA ASN A 89 -32.86 10.21 -22.42
C ASN A 89 -31.76 10.35 -21.37
N THR A 90 -31.05 9.29 -21.04
CA THR A 90 -29.98 9.32 -20.02
C THR A 90 -28.79 8.49 -20.47
N LEU A 91 -27.57 8.98 -20.19
CA LEU A 91 -26.31 8.26 -20.38
C LEU A 91 -25.44 8.50 -19.16
N VAL A 92 -25.11 7.41 -18.42
CA VAL A 92 -24.19 7.47 -17.29
C VAL A 92 -22.81 7.00 -17.77
N VAL A 93 -21.81 7.81 -17.48
CA VAL A 93 -20.42 7.57 -17.89
C VAL A 93 -19.46 8.15 -16.86
N SER A 94 -18.29 7.52 -16.69
CA SER A 94 -17.22 8.11 -15.90
C SER A 94 -16.35 9.02 -16.75
N VAL A 95 -16.03 10.19 -16.21
CA VAL A 95 -15.02 11.07 -16.81
C VAL A 95 -13.69 10.31 -16.89
N PRO A 96 -12.97 10.35 -18.03
CA PRO A 96 -11.71 9.63 -18.19
C PRO A 96 -10.70 9.90 -17.08
N LYS A 97 -9.91 8.87 -16.73
CA LYS A 97 -8.88 8.97 -15.71
C LYS A 97 -7.59 9.64 -16.16
N THR A 98 -7.41 9.76 -17.47
CA THR A 98 -6.20 10.32 -18.09
C THR A 98 -6.41 11.80 -18.35
N LYS A 99 -5.42 12.62 -18.03
CA LYS A 99 -5.43 14.04 -18.32
C LYS A 99 -5.49 14.28 -19.83
N ALA A 100 -6.31 15.24 -20.23
CA ALA A 100 -6.34 15.72 -21.61
C ALA A 100 -4.99 16.33 -22.03
N THR A 101 -4.51 15.94 -23.20
CA THR A 101 -3.35 16.59 -23.85
C THR A 101 -3.77 17.92 -24.47
N VAL A 102 -4.97 17.94 -25.06
CA VAL A 102 -5.57 19.15 -25.62
C VAL A 102 -6.87 19.46 -24.85
N ARG A 103 -6.83 20.53 -24.07
CA ARG A 103 -7.99 20.99 -23.31
C ARG A 103 -8.88 21.87 -24.20
N THR A 104 -10.12 21.42 -24.38
CA THR A 104 -11.15 22.15 -25.17
C THR A 104 -12.33 22.60 -24.33
N ASP A 105 -12.43 22.09 -23.08
CA ASP A 105 -13.57 22.27 -22.16
C ASP A 105 -14.90 21.83 -22.78
N LYS A 106 -14.87 20.74 -23.57
CA LYS A 106 -16.03 20.19 -24.28
C LYS A 106 -16.11 18.67 -24.12
N ILE A 107 -17.36 18.20 -24.15
CA ILE A 107 -17.70 16.81 -24.46
C ILE A 107 -17.99 16.73 -25.94
N TYR A 108 -17.48 15.72 -26.63
CA TYR A 108 -17.77 15.39 -28.01
C TYR A 108 -18.55 14.08 -28.06
N MET A 109 -19.72 14.11 -28.66
CA MET A 109 -20.59 12.97 -28.89
C MET A 109 -20.57 12.62 -30.35
N ILE A 110 -20.11 11.44 -30.69
CA ILE A 110 -19.94 10.99 -32.06
C ILE A 110 -20.93 9.86 -32.33
N THR A 111 -21.77 10.01 -33.36
CA THR A 111 -22.74 9.00 -33.79
C THR A 111 -22.09 7.94 -34.69
N ALA A 112 -22.80 6.85 -34.95
CA ALA A 112 -22.39 5.85 -35.95
C ALA A 112 -22.29 6.45 -37.38
N ALA A 113 -23.09 7.46 -37.71
CA ALA A 113 -23.01 8.22 -38.96
C ALA A 113 -21.84 9.21 -39.00
N LYS A 114 -21.07 9.32 -37.92
CA LYS A 114 -19.94 10.25 -37.71
C LYS A 114 -20.35 11.72 -37.58
N ASP A 115 -21.60 11.98 -37.27
CA ASP A 115 -22.01 13.32 -36.84
C ASP A 115 -21.37 13.57 -35.44
N THR A 116 -20.91 14.79 -35.24
CA THR A 116 -20.28 15.20 -33.97
C THR A 116 -21.07 16.34 -33.34
N VAL A 117 -21.55 16.13 -32.12
CA VAL A 117 -22.21 17.15 -31.31
C VAL A 117 -21.31 17.48 -30.13
N THR A 118 -21.27 18.75 -29.75
CA THR A 118 -20.46 19.20 -28.62
C THR A 118 -21.34 19.79 -27.52
N TYR A 119 -20.85 19.61 -26.26
CA TYR A 119 -21.46 20.23 -25.09
C TYR A 119 -20.33 20.83 -24.22
N ASP A 120 -20.54 22.03 -23.68
CA ASP A 120 -19.53 22.72 -22.86
C ASP A 120 -19.46 22.07 -21.49
N PHE A 121 -18.28 21.54 -21.14
CA PHE A 121 -18.06 20.83 -19.87
C PHE A 121 -16.60 20.84 -19.49
N VAL A 122 -16.32 21.23 -18.24
CA VAL A 122 -14.94 21.33 -17.75
C VAL A 122 -14.53 20.06 -16.98
N VAL A 123 -13.44 19.44 -17.40
CA VAL A 123 -12.82 18.35 -16.64
C VAL A 123 -11.79 18.93 -15.67
N LEU A 124 -12.00 18.67 -14.40
CA LEU A 124 -11.10 19.05 -13.31
C LEU A 124 -10.16 17.92 -12.96
N ALA A 125 -8.88 18.21 -12.79
CA ALA A 125 -7.95 17.27 -12.18
C ALA A 125 -8.07 17.35 -10.65
N PRO A 126 -8.08 16.23 -9.92
CA PRO A 126 -8.00 16.24 -8.47
C PRO A 126 -6.67 16.82 -7.97
N ALA A 127 -6.63 17.23 -6.71
CA ALA A 127 -5.37 17.51 -6.03
C ALA A 127 -4.45 16.28 -6.07
N PRO A 128 -3.13 16.46 -6.03
CA PRO A 128 -2.21 15.33 -6.06
C PRO A 128 -2.43 14.39 -4.86
N VAL A 129 -2.30 13.09 -5.09
CA VAL A 129 -2.29 12.08 -4.02
C VAL A 129 -0.87 11.59 -3.87
N VAL A 130 -0.28 11.76 -2.70
CA VAL A 130 1.08 11.31 -2.38
C VAL A 130 1.00 10.00 -1.61
N LYS A 131 1.78 8.99 -2.01
CA LYS A 131 1.77 7.67 -1.37
C LYS A 131 3.05 7.38 -0.60
N ALA A 132 4.19 7.38 -1.27
CA ALA A 132 5.47 6.99 -0.70
C ALA A 132 6.63 7.71 -1.37
N MET A 133 7.77 7.74 -0.68
CA MET A 133 9.07 8.16 -1.19
C MET A 133 10.03 6.98 -1.16
N SER A 134 10.81 6.80 -2.20
CA SER A 134 11.70 5.64 -2.33
C SER A 134 12.74 5.53 -1.22
N ASN A 135 13.24 6.66 -0.71
CA ASN A 135 14.13 6.73 0.44
C ASN A 135 13.85 8.02 1.22
N GLU A 136 13.24 7.89 2.40
CA GLU A 136 12.90 9.04 3.26
C GLU A 136 14.14 9.65 3.96
N PHE A 137 15.28 8.94 3.98
CA PHE A 137 16.55 9.38 4.55
C PHE A 137 17.63 9.69 3.52
N ALA A 138 17.27 9.80 2.25
CA ALA A 138 18.23 10.09 1.18
C ALA A 138 19.07 11.32 1.49
N LYS A 139 20.35 11.26 1.10
CA LYS A 139 21.30 12.36 1.27
C LYS A 139 21.11 13.41 0.18
N GLU A 140 21.64 14.59 0.44
CA GLU A 140 21.77 15.65 -0.56
C GLU A 140 22.43 15.12 -1.84
N GLY A 141 21.82 15.43 -3.00
CA GLY A 141 22.27 14.99 -4.32
C GLY A 141 21.84 13.58 -4.72
N GLU A 142 21.33 12.76 -3.79
CA GLU A 142 20.77 11.44 -4.12
C GLU A 142 19.44 11.57 -4.86
N GLU A 143 19.23 10.69 -5.85
CA GLU A 143 18.00 10.62 -6.62
C GLU A 143 16.94 9.82 -5.86
N VAL A 144 15.75 10.40 -5.72
CA VAL A 144 14.60 9.77 -5.09
C VAL A 144 13.37 9.88 -5.98
N THR A 145 12.40 8.99 -5.73
CA THR A 145 11.12 9.00 -6.43
C THR A 145 9.99 9.09 -5.40
N ILE A 146 9.10 10.06 -5.56
CA ILE A 146 7.81 10.11 -4.88
C ILE A 146 6.78 9.46 -5.79
N THR A 147 6.01 8.51 -5.25
CA THR A 147 4.91 7.84 -5.97
C THR A 147 3.56 8.35 -5.49
N GLY A 148 2.57 8.32 -6.38
CA GLY A 148 1.25 8.84 -6.07
C GLY A 148 0.27 8.77 -7.23
N GLN A 149 -0.57 9.80 -7.35
CA GLN A 149 -1.51 9.98 -8.46
C GLN A 149 -1.72 11.48 -8.71
N TYR A 150 -2.14 11.83 -9.92
CA TYR A 150 -2.45 13.20 -10.32
C TYR A 150 -1.27 14.17 -10.18
N PHE A 151 -0.07 13.70 -10.45
CA PHE A 151 1.11 14.54 -10.56
C PHE A 151 1.09 15.25 -11.91
N ILE A 152 0.42 16.39 -11.95
CA ILE A 152 0.06 17.11 -13.16
C ILE A 152 0.75 18.47 -13.18
N SER A 153 1.42 18.77 -14.30
CA SER A 153 2.06 20.07 -14.56
C SER A 153 1.02 21.24 -14.53
N PRO A 154 1.36 22.39 -13.94
CA PRO A 154 2.61 22.67 -13.21
C PRO A 154 2.63 22.01 -11.83
N ILE A 155 3.80 21.54 -11.42
CA ILE A 155 3.98 20.85 -10.14
C ILE A 155 5.22 21.38 -9.41
N THR A 156 5.13 21.49 -8.08
CA THR A 156 6.27 21.76 -7.20
C THR A 156 6.26 20.80 -6.02
N ILE A 157 7.45 20.49 -5.49
CA ILE A 157 7.63 19.71 -4.27
C ILE A 157 8.36 20.57 -3.26
N GLU A 158 7.76 20.72 -2.08
CA GLU A 158 8.29 21.52 -0.97
C GLU A 158 8.76 20.60 0.15
N PHE A 159 10.02 20.71 0.51
CA PHE A 159 10.60 20.22 1.75
C PHE A 159 10.84 21.39 2.70
N GLN A 160 11.08 21.10 3.98
CA GLN A 160 11.56 22.13 4.86
C GLN A 160 12.96 22.61 4.40
N GLY A 161 13.07 23.91 4.10
CA GLY A 161 14.32 24.53 3.64
C GLY A 161 14.61 24.42 2.14
N ALA A 162 13.79 23.71 1.35
CA ALA A 162 14.03 23.57 -0.09
C ALA A 162 12.73 23.40 -0.88
N VAL A 163 12.70 23.92 -2.09
CA VAL A 163 11.63 23.72 -3.08
C VAL A 163 12.26 23.17 -4.35
N ILE A 164 11.61 22.18 -4.95
CA ILE A 164 12.00 21.59 -6.22
C ILE A 164 10.97 22.03 -7.25
N GLU A 165 11.46 22.67 -8.30
CA GLU A 165 10.67 23.12 -9.43
C GLU A 165 10.55 22.00 -10.47
N GLU A 166 9.51 22.04 -11.29
CA GLU A 166 9.24 21.01 -12.30
C GLU A 166 10.41 20.79 -13.25
N ALA A 167 11.18 21.83 -13.57
CA ALA A 167 12.35 21.74 -14.45
C ALA A 167 13.46 20.80 -13.94
N ASP A 168 13.50 20.57 -12.61
CA ASP A 168 14.47 19.69 -11.94
C ASP A 168 13.94 18.28 -11.70
N MET A 169 12.77 17.93 -12.28
CA MET A 169 12.10 16.67 -12.08
C MET A 169 11.96 15.87 -13.38
N LYS A 170 11.92 14.55 -13.22
CA LYS A 170 11.34 13.63 -14.21
C LYS A 170 9.91 13.33 -13.77
N LEU A 171 8.94 13.84 -14.51
CA LEU A 171 7.51 13.81 -14.16
C LEU A 171 6.76 12.73 -14.95
N SER A 172 5.92 11.97 -14.25
CA SER A 172 4.80 11.18 -14.80
C SER A 172 3.56 11.41 -13.93
N GLU A 173 2.38 10.99 -14.38
CA GLU A 173 1.13 11.15 -13.60
C GLU A 173 1.13 10.40 -12.25
N THR A 174 2.01 9.41 -12.09
CA THR A 174 2.08 8.54 -10.90
C THR A 174 3.40 8.57 -10.16
N ALA A 175 4.41 9.24 -10.70
CA ALA A 175 5.74 9.30 -10.09
C ALA A 175 6.48 10.59 -10.47
N VAL A 176 7.21 11.13 -9.51
CA VAL A 176 8.13 12.25 -9.70
C VAL A 176 9.49 11.85 -9.17
N THR A 177 10.52 11.92 -10.03
CA THR A 177 11.90 11.61 -9.66
C THR A 177 12.74 12.86 -9.72
N PHE A 178 13.51 13.11 -8.67
CA PHE A 178 14.36 14.30 -8.51
C PHE A 178 15.54 14.01 -7.60
N LYS A 179 16.50 14.94 -7.49
CA LYS A 179 17.59 14.87 -6.52
C LYS A 179 17.25 15.70 -5.29
N ILE A 180 17.60 15.19 -4.09
CA ILE A 180 17.47 15.96 -2.86
C ILE A 180 18.32 17.22 -2.94
N PRO A 181 17.72 18.42 -2.80
CA PRO A 181 18.46 19.67 -2.86
C PRO A 181 19.38 19.88 -1.66
N ALA A 182 20.40 20.72 -1.85
CA ALA A 182 21.23 21.20 -0.77
C ALA A 182 20.42 21.97 0.27
N GLY A 183 20.73 21.76 1.56
CA GLY A 183 20.08 22.47 2.66
C GLY A 183 18.68 21.96 3.01
N THR A 184 18.21 20.88 2.41
CA THR A 184 16.94 20.21 2.78
C THR A 184 16.99 19.78 4.25
N GLN A 185 15.98 20.20 5.03
CA GLN A 185 15.86 19.88 6.44
C GLN A 185 14.81 18.79 6.68
N PRO A 186 14.91 18.02 7.80
CA PRO A 186 13.87 17.07 8.22
C PRO A 186 12.51 17.72 8.34
N GLY A 187 11.45 17.04 7.92
CA GLY A 187 10.09 17.55 8.08
C GLY A 187 9.11 17.13 7.01
N VAL A 188 7.98 17.81 7.01
CA VAL A 188 6.84 17.52 6.12
C VAL A 188 7.19 17.81 4.66
N VAL A 189 6.81 16.90 3.79
CA VAL A 189 6.89 17.05 2.34
C VAL A 189 5.50 17.43 1.79
N LYS A 190 5.46 18.40 0.88
CA LYS A 190 4.22 18.82 0.21
C LYS A 190 4.39 18.74 -1.29
N VAL A 191 3.33 18.35 -1.97
CA VAL A 191 3.24 18.36 -3.43
C VAL A 191 2.12 19.30 -3.84
N THR A 192 2.42 20.27 -4.66
CA THR A 192 1.49 21.29 -5.15
C THR A 192 1.34 21.21 -6.66
N THR A 193 0.10 21.22 -7.13
CA THR A 193 -0.27 21.37 -8.53
C THR A 193 -1.28 22.53 -8.68
N ALA A 194 -1.69 22.85 -9.88
CA ALA A 194 -2.78 23.82 -10.10
C ALA A 194 -4.10 23.43 -9.40
N SER A 195 -4.29 22.15 -9.09
CA SER A 195 -5.50 21.61 -8.45
C SER A 195 -5.47 21.64 -6.92
N GLY A 196 -4.32 21.97 -6.32
CA GLY A 196 -4.17 22.08 -4.87
C GLY A 196 -2.85 21.53 -4.35
N THR A 197 -2.71 21.58 -3.03
CA THR A 197 -1.54 21.13 -2.29
C THR A 197 -1.92 19.94 -1.40
N THR A 198 -1.11 18.89 -1.44
CA THR A 198 -1.23 17.72 -0.56
C THR A 198 0.03 17.56 0.27
N LYS A 199 -0.15 17.35 1.58
CA LYS A 199 0.93 16.90 2.47
C LYS A 199 1.14 15.40 2.27
N ALA A 200 2.40 14.98 2.17
CA ALA A 200 2.74 13.57 2.13
C ALA A 200 2.35 12.87 3.45
N PRO A 201 1.99 11.57 3.40
CA PRO A 201 1.72 10.77 4.61
C PRO A 201 3.02 10.37 5.35
N PHE A 202 4.15 10.86 4.91
CA PHE A 202 5.48 10.64 5.48
C PHE A 202 6.19 11.98 5.69
N GLN A 203 7.27 11.97 6.45
CA GLN A 203 8.19 13.08 6.57
C GLN A 203 9.58 12.68 6.07
N TYR A 204 10.30 13.64 5.52
CA TYR A 204 11.70 13.47 5.19
C TYR A 204 12.51 13.47 6.50
N ARG A 205 13.34 12.42 6.69
CA ARG A 205 14.15 12.16 7.89
C ARG A 205 13.33 12.28 9.17
N ASP A 206 12.21 11.54 9.23
CA ASP A 206 11.25 11.59 10.32
C ASP A 206 11.87 11.10 11.64
N PRO A 207 12.06 11.97 12.65
CA PRO A 207 12.64 11.58 13.93
C PRO A 207 11.59 10.99 14.89
N ARG A 208 10.30 11.03 14.53
CA ARG A 208 9.23 10.54 15.41
C ARG A 208 9.26 9.03 15.50
N GLY A 209 8.86 8.52 16.66
CA GLY A 209 8.68 7.09 16.87
C GLY A 209 9.95 6.26 16.60
N LEU A 210 11.14 6.86 16.70
CA LEU A 210 12.40 6.16 16.51
C LEU A 210 12.55 5.07 17.56
N ILE A 211 12.69 3.83 17.10
CA ILE A 211 13.01 2.67 17.92
C ILE A 211 14.54 2.61 18.07
N THR A 212 15.26 2.56 16.95
CA THR A 212 16.72 2.61 16.92
C THR A 212 17.23 3.04 15.55
N ASN A 213 18.38 3.72 15.54
CA ASN A 213 19.14 4.05 14.33
C ASN A 213 20.58 3.52 14.38
N PHE A 214 20.91 2.70 15.37
CA PHE A 214 22.24 2.11 15.58
C PHE A 214 23.40 3.09 15.81
N ASP A 215 23.13 4.38 15.90
CA ASP A 215 24.12 5.44 16.16
C ASP A 215 24.36 5.70 17.64
N GLY A 216 23.59 5.00 18.49
CA GLY A 216 23.54 5.26 19.92
C GLY A 216 22.55 6.37 20.27
N GLY A 217 22.40 6.65 21.57
CA GLY A 217 21.45 7.67 22.05
C GLY A 217 20.02 7.19 22.19
N THR A 218 19.72 5.93 21.87
CA THR A 218 18.46 5.26 22.20
C THR A 218 18.68 4.15 23.20
N ASP A 219 17.67 3.89 24.04
CA ASP A 219 17.70 2.79 25.01
C ASP A 219 17.41 1.43 24.36
N ILE A 220 16.97 1.43 23.11
CA ILE A 220 16.64 0.22 22.35
C ILE A 220 17.86 -0.19 21.54
N VAL A 221 18.50 -1.25 22.00
CA VAL A 221 19.67 -1.83 21.34
C VAL A 221 19.46 -3.34 21.16
N PRO A 222 20.05 -3.97 20.14
CA PRO A 222 20.00 -5.42 20.00
C PRO A 222 20.53 -6.11 21.26
N GLN A 223 19.72 -6.97 21.84
CA GLN A 223 20.06 -7.70 23.06
C GLN A 223 19.88 -9.20 22.95
N GLY A 224 19.40 -9.65 21.82
CA GLY A 224 19.05 -11.03 21.62
C GLY A 224 20.24 -11.97 21.83
N TRP A 225 19.93 -13.13 22.35
CA TRP A 225 20.82 -14.26 22.32
C TRP A 225 21.25 -14.52 20.88
N ASN A 226 22.55 -14.62 20.64
CA ASN A 226 23.12 -14.84 19.31
C ASN A 226 22.93 -13.71 18.28
N PHE A 227 22.82 -12.45 18.68
CA PHE A 227 22.91 -11.38 17.69
C PHE A 227 24.27 -11.47 16.95
N LYS A 228 24.21 -11.71 15.65
CA LYS A 228 25.36 -11.91 14.77
C LYS A 228 25.52 -10.79 13.74
N GLY A 229 24.65 -9.79 13.79
CA GLY A 229 24.75 -8.62 12.93
C GLY A 229 26.04 -7.84 13.19
N GLU A 230 26.58 -7.25 12.13
CA GLU A 230 27.77 -6.41 12.19
C GLU A 230 27.34 -4.94 12.11
N TYR A 231 27.83 -4.10 13.05
CA TYR A 231 27.68 -2.64 12.91
C TYR A 231 28.64 -2.14 11.83
N LYS A 232 28.10 -1.37 10.90
CA LYS A 232 28.82 -0.75 9.79
C LYS A 232 28.46 0.74 9.69
N SER A 233 29.34 1.55 9.16
CA SER A 233 29.10 2.97 8.90
C SER A 233 29.42 3.38 7.44
N GLU A 234 30.20 2.57 6.74
CA GLU A 234 30.57 2.86 5.36
C GLU A 234 29.37 2.70 4.43
N ASN A 235 29.08 3.72 3.65
CA ASN A 235 27.93 3.78 2.75
C ASN A 235 26.56 3.61 3.46
N GLY A 236 26.50 3.92 4.76
CA GLY A 236 25.25 3.98 5.52
C GLY A 236 24.32 5.06 4.97
N VAL A 237 23.02 4.90 5.20
CA VAL A 237 22.03 5.92 4.82
C VAL A 237 22.17 7.14 5.74
N ASP A 238 22.40 6.91 7.04
CA ASP A 238 22.51 7.96 8.05
C ASP A 238 23.31 7.44 9.26
N GLY A 239 24.64 7.51 9.22
CA GLY A 239 25.49 7.01 10.30
C GLY A 239 25.74 5.50 10.26
N ASN A 240 25.54 4.82 11.39
CA ASN A 240 25.70 3.37 11.50
C ASN A 240 24.44 2.62 11.08
N TYR A 241 24.64 1.42 10.61
CA TYR A 241 23.57 0.46 10.31
C TYR A 241 23.99 -0.95 10.74
N VAL A 242 23.06 -1.88 10.77
CA VAL A 242 23.34 -3.29 10.99
C VAL A 242 23.35 -4.03 9.66
N GLU A 243 24.43 -4.80 9.41
CA GLU A 243 24.54 -5.73 8.29
C GLU A 243 24.31 -7.16 8.80
N LEU A 244 23.32 -7.84 8.22
CA LEU A 244 23.04 -9.27 8.43
C LEU A 244 23.50 -10.03 7.20
N LYS A 245 24.31 -11.05 7.42
CA LYS A 245 24.80 -11.97 6.39
C LYS A 245 25.08 -13.33 7.00
N SER A 246 25.11 -14.39 6.21
CA SER A 246 25.42 -15.73 6.67
C SER A 246 26.47 -16.39 5.78
N ALA A 247 27.26 -17.28 6.36
CA ALA A 247 28.11 -18.20 5.61
C ALA A 247 27.27 -19.35 5.01
N ASN A 248 26.08 -19.58 5.53
CA ASN A 248 25.16 -20.63 5.08
C ASN A 248 24.06 -20.01 4.21
N VAL A 249 23.66 -20.73 3.18
CA VAL A 249 22.54 -20.34 2.32
C VAL A 249 21.22 -20.40 3.10
N LEU A 250 20.32 -19.50 2.76
CA LEU A 250 18.92 -19.60 3.10
C LEU A 250 18.27 -20.49 2.04
N ASP A 251 17.75 -21.66 2.43
CA ASP A 251 17.16 -22.59 1.49
C ASP A 251 15.83 -22.11 0.92
N ALA A 252 15.26 -22.86 -0.02
CA ALA A 252 14.02 -22.48 -0.69
C ALA A 252 12.83 -22.27 0.27
N SER A 253 12.80 -22.98 1.40
CA SER A 253 11.74 -22.85 2.41
C SER A 253 11.94 -21.68 3.36
N GLY A 254 13.12 -21.02 3.31
CA GLY A 254 13.52 -20.02 4.27
C GLY A 254 13.78 -20.63 5.64
N ALA A 255 14.50 -21.76 5.70
CA ALA A 255 14.76 -22.47 6.96
C ALA A 255 15.43 -21.58 8.00
N TRP A 256 15.25 -21.97 9.26
CA TRP A 256 15.78 -21.29 10.43
C TRP A 256 17.27 -20.96 10.31
N ASN A 257 17.59 -19.68 10.32
CA ASN A 257 18.96 -19.18 10.31
C ASN A 257 19.05 -17.92 11.18
N GLU A 258 19.71 -18.05 12.33
CA GLU A 258 19.87 -16.94 13.30
C GLU A 258 20.81 -15.83 12.83
N ASP A 259 21.59 -16.05 11.76
CA ASP A 259 22.45 -15.02 11.20
C ASP A 259 21.64 -13.87 10.57
N TYR A 260 20.38 -14.12 10.24
CA TYR A 260 19.43 -13.16 9.66
C TYR A 260 18.44 -12.58 10.67
N LYS A 261 18.84 -12.48 11.96
CA LYS A 261 17.98 -12.02 13.05
C LYS A 261 18.56 -10.79 13.74
N ILE A 262 17.69 -9.81 14.04
CA ILE A 262 17.93 -8.73 15.00
C ILE A 262 16.84 -8.83 16.06
N ASP A 263 17.22 -8.81 17.31
CA ASP A 263 16.38 -9.07 18.45
C ASP A 263 16.48 -7.95 19.48
N PHE A 264 15.37 -7.32 19.83
CA PHE A 264 15.27 -6.22 20.78
C PHE A 264 14.38 -6.65 21.94
N TRP A 265 14.94 -7.39 22.87
CA TRP A 265 14.21 -7.86 24.03
C TRP A 265 14.03 -6.79 25.09
N CYS A 266 12.86 -6.75 25.70
CA CYS A 266 12.65 -5.97 26.90
C CYS A 266 12.92 -6.79 28.18
N GLY A 267 13.23 -6.07 29.25
CA GLY A 267 13.49 -6.66 30.55
C GLY A 267 14.93 -7.02 30.81
N ASN A 268 15.16 -7.60 32.00
CA ASN A 268 16.41 -8.19 32.37
C ASN A 268 16.25 -9.71 32.50
N TRP A 269 17.35 -10.44 32.49
CA TRP A 269 17.38 -11.91 32.44
C TRP A 269 16.60 -12.63 33.56
N ASN A 270 16.29 -11.99 34.68
CA ASN A 270 15.65 -12.58 35.85
C ASN A 270 14.51 -11.73 36.43
N GLY A 271 13.91 -10.81 35.67
CA GLY A 271 12.95 -9.88 36.22
C GLY A 271 11.68 -9.70 35.39
N ASP A 272 10.76 -8.89 35.90
CA ASP A 272 9.61 -8.43 35.13
C ASP A 272 10.09 -7.65 33.92
N PRO A 273 9.73 -8.05 32.68
CA PRO A 273 10.12 -7.37 31.46
C PRO A 273 9.76 -5.88 31.47
N MET A 274 8.68 -5.50 32.10
CA MET A 274 8.23 -4.11 32.16
C MET A 274 8.89 -3.28 33.28
N SER A 275 9.79 -3.88 34.08
CA SER A 275 10.46 -3.20 35.19
C SER A 275 11.62 -2.30 34.76
N VAL A 276 12.16 -2.51 33.57
CA VAL A 276 13.28 -1.69 33.04
C VAL A 276 12.71 -0.40 32.46
N THR A 277 13.10 0.74 33.05
CA THR A 277 12.57 2.06 32.66
C THR A 277 13.58 2.93 31.91
N SER A 278 14.84 2.46 31.78
CA SER A 278 15.90 3.14 31.03
C SER A 278 17.04 2.19 30.72
N GLY A 279 17.78 2.47 29.66
CA GLY A 279 18.92 1.67 29.18
C GLY A 279 18.49 0.37 28.49
N PRO A 280 19.46 -0.52 28.23
CA PRO A 280 19.21 -1.79 27.55
C PRO A 280 18.11 -2.60 28.24
N GLY A 281 17.14 -3.08 27.44
CA GLY A 281 15.99 -3.83 27.94
C GLY A 281 14.75 -2.98 28.24
N THR A 282 14.79 -1.69 27.99
CA THR A 282 13.60 -0.84 28.07
C THR A 282 12.54 -1.34 27.07
N PRO A 283 11.27 -1.54 27.50
CA PRO A 283 10.20 -1.86 26.59
C PRO A 283 10.02 -0.79 25.50
N ILE A 284 9.84 -1.19 24.27
CA ILE A 284 9.72 -0.26 23.13
C ILE A 284 8.51 0.67 23.30
N CYS A 285 7.42 0.16 23.89
CA CYS A 285 6.23 0.96 24.19
C CYS A 285 6.42 2.04 25.27
N TYR A 286 7.59 2.09 25.94
CA TYR A 286 7.96 3.20 26.83
C TYR A 286 8.71 4.31 26.09
N VAL A 287 9.25 4.00 24.92
CA VAL A 287 10.04 4.94 24.09
C VAL A 287 9.17 5.51 22.96
N VAL A 288 8.29 4.69 22.42
CA VAL A 288 7.39 5.04 21.32
C VAL A 288 5.94 4.97 21.78
N ASP A 289 5.16 6.00 21.45
CA ASP A 289 3.72 6.03 21.73
C ASP A 289 2.93 5.23 20.68
N PHE A 290 2.39 4.09 21.10
CA PHE A 290 1.55 3.20 20.29
C PHE A 290 0.04 3.36 20.56
N THR A 291 -0.40 4.44 21.22
CA THR A 291 -1.84 4.60 21.53
C THR A 291 -2.72 4.64 20.28
N ASP A 292 -2.20 5.13 19.16
CA ASP A 292 -2.89 5.16 17.85
C ASP A 292 -2.25 4.22 16.81
N PHE A 293 -1.72 3.08 17.25
CA PHE A 293 -0.97 2.16 16.37
C PHE A 293 -1.75 1.72 15.12
N LYS A 294 -3.09 1.69 15.16
CA LYS A 294 -3.94 1.36 14.01
C LYS A 294 -3.78 2.32 12.82
N ASN A 295 -3.30 3.53 13.08
CA ASN A 295 -2.99 4.55 12.08
C ASN A 295 -1.47 4.75 11.91
N MET A 296 -0.66 3.79 12.37
CA MET A 296 0.80 3.84 12.28
C MET A 296 1.34 2.70 11.42
N ALA A 297 2.59 2.83 11.03
CA ALA A 297 3.35 1.80 10.35
C ALA A 297 4.74 1.65 10.98
N LEU A 298 5.25 0.43 10.93
CA LEU A 298 6.68 0.18 11.08
C LEU A 298 7.39 0.62 9.82
N LYS A 299 8.44 1.41 9.96
CA LYS A 299 9.33 1.81 8.87
C LYS A 299 10.78 1.53 9.21
N PHE A 300 11.57 1.24 8.20
CA PHE A 300 13.02 1.12 8.29
C PHE A 300 13.64 1.35 6.92
N GLU A 301 14.88 1.77 6.89
CA GLU A 301 15.67 1.80 5.67
C GLU A 301 16.37 0.47 5.49
N ILE A 302 16.39 -0.03 4.24
CA ILE A 302 17.08 -1.26 3.87
C ILE A 302 17.87 -1.09 2.59
N CYS A 303 19.04 -1.75 2.54
CA CYS A 303 19.82 -1.92 1.31
C CYS A 303 20.15 -3.40 1.14
N ILE A 304 19.74 -3.97 0.03
CA ILE A 304 20.03 -5.36 -0.36
C ILE A 304 20.87 -5.30 -1.63
N PRO A 305 22.18 -5.65 -1.56
CA PRO A 305 23.07 -5.56 -2.70
C PRO A 305 22.62 -6.42 -3.88
N LYS A 306 22.82 -5.90 -5.08
CA LYS A 306 22.52 -6.62 -6.32
C LYS A 306 23.32 -7.91 -6.47
N SER A 307 24.53 -7.96 -5.89
CA SER A 307 25.37 -9.16 -5.87
C SER A 307 24.84 -10.27 -4.98
N ASN A 308 23.94 -9.95 -4.04
CA ASN A 308 23.40 -10.85 -3.03
C ASN A 308 21.88 -10.69 -2.96
N PRO A 309 21.15 -11.02 -4.04
CA PRO A 309 19.71 -10.84 -4.07
C PRO A 309 19.01 -11.80 -3.11
N TRP A 310 17.85 -11.38 -2.65
CA TRP A 310 16.99 -12.14 -1.76
C TRP A 310 15.87 -12.83 -2.54
N SER A 311 15.65 -14.12 -2.29
CA SER A 311 14.67 -14.91 -3.03
C SER A 311 13.99 -16.01 -2.22
N SER A 312 14.13 -16.01 -0.88
CA SER A 312 13.55 -17.05 -0.02
C SER A 312 13.28 -16.51 1.39
N GLY A 313 12.27 -17.07 2.05
CA GLY A 313 11.82 -16.67 3.37
C GLY A 313 11.16 -15.29 3.39
N ALA A 314 10.45 -14.97 4.46
CA ALA A 314 9.89 -13.65 4.71
C ALA A 314 10.74 -12.92 5.74
N MET A 315 10.90 -11.60 5.59
CA MET A 315 11.33 -10.78 6.72
C MET A 315 10.14 -10.66 7.66
N GLN A 316 10.19 -11.41 8.74
CA GLN A 316 9.20 -11.43 9.79
C GLN A 316 9.44 -10.25 10.72
N LEU A 317 8.40 -9.47 10.94
CA LEU A 317 8.39 -8.30 11.80
C LEU A 317 7.51 -8.66 13.00
N ILE A 318 8.15 -8.96 14.14
CA ILE A 318 7.51 -9.64 15.26
C ILE A 318 7.54 -8.73 16.48
N PHE A 319 6.38 -8.27 16.95
CA PHE A 319 6.26 -7.67 18.27
C PHE A 319 5.78 -8.71 19.28
N THR A 320 6.24 -8.56 20.51
CA THR A 320 5.82 -9.41 21.62
C THR A 320 5.42 -8.56 22.83
N ASN A 321 4.40 -9.02 23.55
CA ASN A 321 3.95 -8.36 24.75
C ASN A 321 4.81 -8.73 25.98
N SER A 322 4.59 -8.05 27.09
CA SER A 322 5.36 -8.25 28.33
C SER A 322 5.29 -9.66 28.89
N LYS A 323 4.20 -10.39 28.68
CA LYS A 323 4.08 -11.78 29.16
C LYS A 323 4.98 -12.72 28.39
N ASN A 324 5.16 -12.43 27.13
CA ASN A 324 5.83 -13.28 26.17
C ASN A 324 7.31 -12.89 26.00
N ALA A 325 7.66 -11.66 26.37
CA ALA A 325 9.03 -11.21 26.47
C ALA A 325 9.70 -11.68 27.77
N ALA A 326 8.98 -12.41 28.64
CA ALA A 326 9.51 -12.92 29.88
C ALA A 326 10.59 -13.97 29.63
N ASN A 327 11.63 -13.86 30.35
CA ASN A 327 12.94 -14.43 30.17
C ASN A 327 13.11 -15.89 30.60
N ASP A 328 12.05 -16.56 30.99
CA ASP A 328 12.21 -17.83 31.74
C ASP A 328 12.69 -18.96 30.87
N SER A 329 12.55 -18.85 29.59
CA SER A 329 13.20 -19.75 28.66
C SER A 329 12.92 -19.28 27.21
N TRP A 330 13.81 -19.63 26.31
CA TRP A 330 13.56 -19.52 24.87
C TRP A 330 12.28 -20.29 24.44
N GLN A 331 11.79 -21.22 25.26
CA GLN A 331 10.55 -21.96 25.05
C GLN A 331 9.29 -21.10 25.26
N ASN A 332 9.38 -20.05 26.05
CA ASN A 332 8.32 -19.06 26.23
C ASN A 332 8.45 -17.92 25.23
N ASN A 333 9.40 -18.00 24.36
CA ASN A 333 9.68 -17.01 23.36
C ASN A 333 8.75 -17.25 22.15
N THR A 334 7.73 -16.46 22.05
CA THR A 334 6.56 -16.67 21.21
C THR A 334 6.77 -16.51 19.72
N PHE A 335 7.96 -16.15 19.25
CA PHE A 335 8.19 -16.19 17.81
C PHE A 335 8.27 -17.61 17.23
N VAL A 336 8.23 -18.63 18.08
CA VAL A 336 8.30 -20.04 17.68
C VAL A 336 6.94 -20.75 17.74
N HIS A 337 6.00 -20.26 18.55
CA HIS A 337 4.73 -20.91 18.81
C HIS A 337 3.59 -20.25 18.03
N SER A 338 3.43 -20.60 16.79
CA SER A 338 2.43 -19.95 15.92
C SER A 338 1.41 -20.92 15.34
N SER A 339 1.21 -22.08 15.94
CA SER A 339 0.24 -23.02 15.40
C SER A 339 -1.07 -22.98 16.18
N ALA A 340 -2.19 -23.09 15.46
CA ALA A 340 -3.52 -23.28 16.03
C ALA A 340 -3.63 -24.55 16.93
N SER A 341 -2.60 -25.40 16.93
CA SER A 341 -2.50 -26.59 17.77
C SER A 341 -1.89 -26.32 19.14
N ASP A 342 -1.32 -25.13 19.39
CA ASP A 342 -0.82 -24.75 20.70
C ASP A 342 -1.54 -23.49 21.22
N PRO A 343 -2.72 -23.65 21.87
CA PRO A 343 -3.46 -22.54 22.41
C PRO A 343 -2.78 -21.83 23.60
N ALA A 344 -1.69 -22.35 24.11
CA ALA A 344 -0.85 -21.70 25.12
C ALA A 344 0.23 -20.80 24.48
N GLY A 345 0.51 -21.00 23.20
CA GLY A 345 1.37 -20.13 22.41
C GLY A 345 0.62 -18.90 21.97
N LEU A 346 0.76 -17.83 22.69
CA LEU A 346 0.11 -16.54 22.42
C LEU A 346 0.96 -15.70 21.49
N ASP A 347 1.32 -16.23 20.32
CA ASP A 347 1.99 -15.44 19.29
C ASP A 347 1.06 -14.34 18.80
N LEU A 348 1.49 -13.11 19.02
CA LEU A 348 0.84 -11.96 18.38
C LEU A 348 1.04 -12.06 16.86
N CYS A 349 0.04 -11.60 16.14
CA CYS A 349 0.13 -11.48 14.70
C CYS A 349 1.34 -10.62 14.32
N ARG A 350 2.06 -11.06 13.29
CA ARG A 350 3.27 -10.43 12.77
C ARG A 350 3.06 -9.85 11.38
N GLY A 351 3.90 -8.91 11.00
CA GLY A 351 4.05 -8.45 9.63
C GLY A 351 4.99 -9.38 8.84
N LEU A 352 4.69 -9.62 7.58
CA LEU A 352 5.55 -10.36 6.65
C LEU A 352 5.87 -9.48 5.45
N TRP A 353 7.16 -9.23 5.23
CA TRP A 353 7.63 -8.51 4.05
C TRP A 353 8.41 -9.46 3.13
N ARG A 354 7.91 -9.68 1.91
CA ARG A 354 8.42 -10.64 0.91
C ARG A 354 8.41 -10.04 -0.48
N PRO A 355 9.18 -8.99 -0.76
CA PRO A 355 9.13 -8.30 -2.06
C PRO A 355 9.58 -9.17 -3.23
N TRP A 356 10.40 -10.20 -2.99
CA TRP A 356 10.88 -11.14 -4.00
C TRP A 356 9.77 -12.04 -4.57
N GLU A 357 8.66 -12.23 -3.87
CA GLU A 357 7.56 -13.11 -4.31
C GLU A 357 6.98 -12.68 -5.67
N ALA A 358 6.90 -11.36 -5.90
CA ALA A 358 6.38 -10.82 -7.16
C ALA A 358 7.33 -10.96 -8.36
N THR A 359 8.65 -11.04 -8.12
CA THR A 359 9.69 -10.97 -9.16
C THR A 359 10.58 -12.19 -9.22
N GLY A 360 10.48 -13.09 -8.24
CA GLY A 360 11.32 -14.27 -8.05
C GLY A 360 12.65 -13.99 -7.35
N GLU A 361 13.11 -12.75 -7.33
CA GLU A 361 14.24 -12.25 -6.55
C GLU A 361 14.06 -10.76 -6.28
N PHE A 362 14.73 -10.24 -5.25
CA PHE A 362 14.68 -8.85 -4.88
C PHE A 362 16.04 -8.32 -4.44
N HIS A 363 16.40 -7.16 -4.95
CA HIS A 363 17.54 -6.35 -4.51
C HIS A 363 17.19 -4.87 -4.67
N THR A 364 17.93 -3.98 -4.05
CA THR A 364 17.66 -2.54 -4.09
C THR A 364 18.59 -1.77 -5.03
N ASP A 365 19.27 -2.46 -5.96
CA ASP A 365 20.29 -1.89 -6.85
C ASP A 365 21.40 -1.14 -6.09
N ASP A 366 21.85 -1.72 -4.97
CA ASP A 366 22.84 -1.14 -4.04
C ASP A 366 22.42 0.20 -3.42
N LYS A 367 21.12 0.56 -3.50
CA LYS A 367 20.57 1.78 -2.91
C LYS A 367 19.83 1.48 -1.62
N TRP A 368 19.77 2.47 -0.77
CA TRP A 368 18.87 2.45 0.38
C TRP A 368 17.45 2.80 -0.05
N ILE A 369 16.48 2.07 0.48
CA ILE A 369 15.06 2.32 0.29
C ILE A 369 14.35 2.33 1.63
N THR A 370 13.23 3.06 1.72
CA THR A 370 12.33 3.01 2.87
C THR A 370 11.30 1.91 2.69
N VAL A 371 11.26 0.98 3.64
CA VAL A 371 10.18 -0.01 3.78
C VAL A 371 9.13 0.56 4.72
N THR A 372 7.87 0.39 4.36
CA THR A 372 6.71 0.80 5.18
C THR A 372 5.76 -0.38 5.28
N VAL A 373 5.52 -0.86 6.51
CA VAL A 373 4.56 -1.93 6.79
C VAL A 373 3.55 -1.43 7.80
N PRO A 374 2.32 -1.08 7.37
CA PRO A 374 1.25 -0.65 8.27
C PRO A 374 0.96 -1.70 9.35
N PHE A 375 0.68 -1.29 10.58
CA PHE A 375 0.32 -2.26 11.62
C PHE A 375 -0.99 -2.99 11.33
N SER A 376 -1.83 -2.48 10.44
CA SER A 376 -2.99 -3.21 9.91
C SER A 376 -2.63 -4.45 9.07
N GLU A 377 -1.36 -4.59 8.64
CA GLU A 377 -0.84 -5.74 7.91
C GLU A 377 -0.17 -6.77 8.84
N PHE A 378 -0.14 -6.52 10.14
CA PHE A 378 0.33 -7.48 11.13
C PHE A 378 -0.79 -8.47 11.45
N ILE A 379 -1.04 -9.39 10.51
CA ILE A 379 -2.15 -10.33 10.52
C ILE A 379 -1.74 -11.80 10.33
N TYR A 380 -0.43 -12.09 10.30
CA TYR A 380 0.11 -13.40 9.94
C TYR A 380 0.70 -14.15 11.12
N ASN A 381 0.71 -15.49 11.00
CA ASN A 381 1.60 -16.39 11.70
C ASN A 381 2.96 -16.50 10.99
N SER A 382 3.90 -17.23 11.60
CA SER A 382 5.23 -17.47 11.04
C SER A 382 5.24 -18.19 9.70
N ASP A 383 4.24 -19.02 9.45
CA ASP A 383 4.04 -19.80 8.24
C ASP A 383 3.19 -19.08 7.16
N GLY A 384 2.92 -17.81 7.33
CA GLY A 384 2.14 -16.99 6.40
C GLY A 384 0.63 -17.23 6.44
N THR A 385 0.14 -18.14 7.28
CA THR A 385 -1.30 -18.28 7.53
C THR A 385 -1.84 -17.11 8.38
N PRO A 386 -3.16 -16.87 8.38
CA PRO A 386 -3.76 -15.86 9.25
C PRO A 386 -3.44 -16.10 10.73
N GLY A 387 -2.97 -15.06 11.41
CA GLY A 387 -2.67 -15.10 12.85
C GLY A 387 -3.94 -15.12 13.70
N LEU A 388 -3.80 -15.65 14.91
CA LEU A 388 -4.94 -15.85 15.82
C LEU A 388 -5.09 -14.72 16.85
N VAL A 389 -4.00 -14.04 17.21
CA VAL A 389 -3.99 -13.03 18.27
C VAL A 389 -3.53 -11.69 17.68
N PRO A 390 -4.45 -10.76 17.38
CA PRO A 390 -4.09 -9.45 16.84
C PRO A 390 -3.33 -8.59 17.86
N LEU A 391 -2.60 -7.59 17.37
CA LEU A 391 -2.11 -6.49 18.20
C LEU A 391 -3.30 -5.63 18.64
N GLU A 392 -3.45 -5.39 19.94
CA GLU A 392 -4.64 -4.71 20.48
C GLU A 392 -4.32 -3.47 21.33
N LYS A 393 -3.15 -3.41 21.93
CA LYS A 393 -2.78 -2.38 22.92
C LYS A 393 -1.28 -2.06 22.89
N PRO A 394 -0.88 -0.90 23.43
CA PRO A 394 0.53 -0.48 23.46
C PRO A 394 1.50 -1.51 24.07
N GLU A 395 1.07 -2.26 25.09
CA GLU A 395 1.92 -3.27 25.76
C GLU A 395 2.25 -4.47 24.85
N ASP A 396 1.55 -4.64 23.75
CA ASP A 396 1.88 -5.66 22.74
C ASP A 396 3.16 -5.32 21.95
N PHE A 397 3.63 -4.07 22.08
CA PHE A 397 4.85 -3.56 21.46
C PHE A 397 6.01 -3.46 22.46
N ALA A 398 6.16 -4.41 23.36
CA ALA A 398 7.20 -4.38 24.39
C ALA A 398 8.57 -4.81 23.85
N SER A 399 8.65 -5.86 23.05
CA SER A 399 9.85 -6.33 22.35
C SER A 399 9.61 -6.39 20.84
N PHE A 400 10.71 -6.41 20.07
CA PHE A 400 10.64 -6.47 18.62
C PHE A 400 11.73 -7.38 18.05
N VAL A 401 11.41 -8.14 17.00
CA VAL A 401 12.36 -8.96 16.26
C VAL A 401 12.17 -8.74 14.76
N ILE A 402 13.27 -8.55 14.05
CA ILE A 402 13.35 -8.69 12.59
C ILE A 402 14.06 -10.02 12.31
N TRP A 403 13.45 -10.87 11.49
CA TRP A 403 14.05 -12.15 11.15
C TRP A 403 13.64 -12.62 9.76
N ALA A 404 14.61 -12.85 8.88
CA ALA A 404 14.35 -13.47 7.58
C ALA A 404 14.25 -14.99 7.75
N TRP A 405 13.02 -15.49 7.75
CA TRP A 405 12.70 -16.88 8.05
C TRP A 405 11.33 -17.28 7.55
N SER A 406 11.15 -18.51 7.03
CA SER A 406 9.84 -19.11 6.71
C SER A 406 8.92 -18.15 5.91
N GLY A 407 7.66 -18.04 6.31
CA GLY A 407 6.68 -17.13 5.70
C GLY A 407 5.71 -17.82 4.75
N GLY A 408 5.75 -19.16 4.66
CA GLY A 408 4.74 -19.99 3.99
C GLY A 408 4.80 -20.01 2.46
N VAL A 409 5.84 -19.44 1.87
CA VAL A 409 6.05 -19.46 0.42
C VAL A 409 7.48 -19.93 0.14
N ASP A 410 7.59 -21.02 -0.62
CA ASP A 410 8.87 -21.50 -1.08
C ASP A 410 9.40 -20.60 -2.20
N GLY A 411 10.65 -20.16 -2.04
CA GLY A 411 11.38 -19.38 -3.01
C GLY A 411 12.48 -20.17 -3.70
N LYS A 412 13.65 -19.54 -3.79
CA LYS A 412 14.89 -20.16 -4.29
C LYS A 412 15.98 -19.98 -3.25
N GLU A 413 16.87 -20.95 -3.17
CA GLU A 413 18.08 -20.84 -2.36
C GLU A 413 18.83 -19.55 -2.68
N CYS A 414 19.23 -18.82 -1.63
CA CYS A 414 19.92 -17.54 -1.76
C CYS A 414 20.86 -17.28 -0.58
N ASN A 415 21.72 -16.30 -0.75
CA ASN A 415 22.60 -15.82 0.32
C ASN A 415 22.53 -14.28 0.37
N PRO A 416 21.40 -13.71 0.85
CA PRO A 416 21.19 -12.27 0.87
C PRO A 416 22.12 -11.58 1.87
N ILE A 417 22.32 -10.29 1.64
CA ILE A 417 22.86 -9.37 2.65
C ILE A 417 21.79 -8.33 2.92
N PHE A 418 21.39 -8.19 4.20
CA PHE A 418 20.47 -7.16 4.63
C PHE A 418 21.22 -6.09 5.40
N ARG A 419 21.18 -4.84 4.93
CA ARG A 419 21.64 -3.67 5.65
C ARG A 419 20.43 -2.91 6.12
N ILE A 420 20.26 -2.74 7.42
CA ILE A 420 19.04 -2.19 8.04
C ILE A 420 19.41 -1.01 8.93
N ASP A 421 18.61 0.05 8.84
CA ASP A 421 18.78 1.27 9.63
C ASP A 421 17.44 1.95 9.93
N ASN A 422 17.46 2.96 10.82
CA ASN A 422 16.36 3.88 11.13
C ASN A 422 15.00 3.20 11.38
N ILE A 423 14.99 2.17 12.23
CA ILE A 423 13.77 1.46 12.62
C ILE A 423 12.90 2.39 13.44
N ARG A 424 11.66 2.63 13.00
CA ARG A 424 10.72 3.55 13.63
C ARG A 424 9.27 3.12 13.45
N ALA A 425 8.40 3.53 14.37
CA ALA A 425 6.96 3.39 14.25
C ALA A 425 6.33 4.79 14.18
N VAL A 426 5.72 5.13 13.04
CA VAL A 426 5.27 6.49 12.75
C VAL A 426 3.83 6.51 12.22
N PRO A 427 3.08 7.62 12.45
CA PRO A 427 1.79 7.82 11.81
C PRO A 427 1.91 7.82 10.28
N VAL A 428 0.92 7.23 9.60
CA VAL A 428 0.82 7.16 8.12
C VAL A 428 -0.42 7.88 7.57
N LYS A 429 -1.03 8.74 8.37
CA LYS A 429 -2.17 9.59 7.98
C LYS A 429 -1.94 11.02 8.43
#